data_95646a315483ca439d90730608d32d34
#
_entry.id   95646a315483ca439d90730608d32d34
#
_cell.length_a   1.000
_cell.length_b   1.000
_cell.length_c   1.000
_cell.angle_alpha   90.00
_cell.angle_beta   90.00
_cell.angle_gamma   90.00
#
_symmetry.space_group_name_H-M   'P 1'
#
loop_
_entity.id
_entity.type
_entity.pdbx_description
1 polymer ?
#
loop_
_entity_poly.entity_id
_entity_poly.type
_entity_poly.pdbx_seq_one_letter_code
_entity_poly.pdbx_strand_id
1 'polypeptide(L)'
;MKDPKVINGGVAIDARGSVTFVNDFDFSGVKRFYQVQNHRRGFIRAWHGHKKEAKYVYVPSGSALVGAIPMPEYVYMDEIGGDVEIIPGDKRPEKFVLSSKSPKVLYIPENYANGFMTLEENTIVQFFSTSTLEESLGDDMRFDFDKWNIWKEDFR
;
A
#
# COMPACT_ATOMS: atom_id res chain seq x y z
N MET A 1 -5.14 2.28 17.61
CA MET A 1 -4.53 1.81 16.35
C MET A 1 -4.88 2.80 15.25
N LYS A 2 -3.89 3.20 14.47
CA LYS A 2 -4.11 4.08 13.31
C LYS A 2 -4.73 3.27 12.17
N ASP A 3 -5.57 3.91 11.39
CA ASP A 3 -6.17 3.32 10.19
C ASP A 3 -5.56 3.92 8.93
N PRO A 4 -5.64 3.23 7.80
CA PRO A 4 -5.31 3.84 6.52
C PRO A 4 -6.13 5.09 6.26
N LYS A 5 -5.52 6.07 5.62
CA LYS A 5 -6.16 7.35 5.31
C LYS A 5 -5.88 7.75 3.87
N VAL A 6 -6.89 8.31 3.23
CA VAL A 6 -6.74 8.92 1.90
C VAL A 6 -6.57 10.43 2.09
N ILE A 7 -5.47 10.95 1.55
CA ILE A 7 -5.19 12.38 1.47
C ILE A 7 -5.54 12.82 0.06
N ASN A 8 -6.59 13.60 -0.08
CA ASN A 8 -7.09 14.02 -1.38
C ASN A 8 -6.23 15.12 -1.99
N GLY A 9 -6.02 15.02 -3.28
CA GLY A 9 -5.39 16.03 -4.09
C GLY A 9 -6.36 16.63 -5.11
N GLY A 10 -5.82 17.22 -6.15
CA GLY A 10 -6.59 17.82 -7.20
C GLY A 10 -5.79 18.04 -8.48
N VAL A 11 -6.51 18.50 -9.49
CA VAL A 11 -5.94 18.86 -10.79
C VAL A 11 -6.49 20.22 -11.18
N ALA A 12 -5.59 21.14 -11.51
CA ALA A 12 -5.94 22.44 -12.08
C ALA A 12 -5.60 22.42 -13.58
N ILE A 13 -6.56 22.72 -14.42
CA ILE A 13 -6.40 22.69 -15.88
C ILE A 13 -6.66 24.07 -16.44
N ASP A 14 -5.80 24.53 -17.32
CA ASP A 14 -5.97 25.78 -18.09
C ASP A 14 -5.44 25.60 -19.51
N ALA A 15 -5.34 26.71 -20.27
CA ALA A 15 -4.90 26.66 -21.67
C ALA A 15 -3.45 26.17 -21.84
N ARG A 16 -2.64 26.16 -20.79
CA ARG A 16 -1.23 25.70 -20.82
C ARG A 16 -1.08 24.20 -20.58
N GLY A 17 -2.09 23.56 -19.94
CA GLY A 17 -2.04 22.17 -19.53
C GLY A 17 -2.60 21.97 -18.13
N SER A 18 -1.98 21.11 -17.33
CA SER A 18 -2.49 20.77 -16.00
C SER A 18 -1.40 20.81 -14.93
N VAL A 19 -1.84 21.10 -13.71
CA VAL A 19 -1.05 20.91 -12.50
C VAL A 19 -1.76 19.91 -11.62
N THR A 20 -1.10 18.82 -11.32
CA THR A 20 -1.58 17.77 -10.41
C THR A 20 -0.92 17.97 -9.05
N PHE A 21 -1.69 17.97 -7.99
CA PHE A 21 -1.17 18.30 -6.66
C PHE A 21 -1.84 17.49 -5.56
N VAL A 22 -1.11 17.32 -4.45
CA VAL A 22 -1.64 16.82 -3.17
C VAL A 22 -1.07 17.74 -2.09
N ASN A 23 -1.72 18.88 -1.89
CA ASN A 23 -1.19 19.96 -1.04
C ASN A 23 -1.21 19.64 0.45
N ASP A 24 -2.10 18.75 0.88
CA ASP A 24 -2.22 18.39 2.29
C ASP A 24 -1.25 17.26 2.71
N PHE A 25 -0.42 16.79 1.78
CA PHE A 25 0.60 15.78 2.10
C PHE A 25 1.75 16.41 2.88
N ASP A 26 2.07 15.80 4.02
CA ASP A 26 3.15 16.26 4.90
C ASP A 26 4.36 15.32 4.78
N PHE A 27 5.49 15.87 4.36
CA PHE A 27 6.74 15.14 4.20
C PHE A 27 7.52 14.95 5.51
N SER A 28 7.10 15.54 6.62
CA SER A 28 7.94 15.64 7.83
C SER A 28 8.42 14.30 8.40
N GLY A 29 7.66 13.24 8.22
CA GLY A 29 8.06 11.89 8.66
C GLY A 29 8.74 11.04 7.60
N VAL A 30 8.90 11.55 6.38
CA VAL A 30 9.43 10.78 5.26
C VAL A 30 10.95 10.75 5.29
N LYS A 31 11.53 9.56 5.23
CA LYS A 31 12.99 9.35 5.22
C LYS A 31 13.53 8.93 3.87
N ARG A 32 12.71 8.32 3.02
CA ARG A 32 13.10 7.90 1.66
C ARG A 32 11.88 7.75 0.75
N PHE A 33 12.12 7.70 -0.53
CA PHE A 33 11.09 7.36 -1.50
C PHE A 33 11.64 6.40 -2.55
N TYR A 34 10.75 5.67 -3.19
CA TYR A 34 11.08 4.78 -4.32
C TYR A 34 9.87 4.62 -5.23
N GLN A 35 10.13 4.23 -6.46
CA GLN A 35 9.10 3.97 -7.46
C GLN A 35 9.14 2.52 -7.89
N VAL A 36 7.96 1.97 -8.16
CA VAL A 36 7.82 0.63 -8.72
C VAL A 36 7.08 0.75 -10.05
N GLN A 37 7.63 0.13 -11.07
CA GLN A 37 6.99 0.00 -12.37
C GLN A 37 7.07 -1.46 -12.77
N ASN A 38 5.92 -2.10 -12.98
CA ASN A 38 5.86 -3.47 -13.44
C ASN A 38 6.06 -3.53 -14.96
N HIS A 39 6.56 -4.66 -15.48
CA HIS A 39 6.74 -4.81 -16.92
C HIS A 39 5.42 -4.79 -17.70
N ARG A 40 4.32 -5.12 -17.04
CA ARG A 40 2.97 -5.08 -17.62
C ARG A 40 1.91 -4.99 -16.55
N ARG A 41 0.69 -4.63 -16.96
CA ARG A 41 -0.46 -4.58 -16.04
C ARG A 41 -0.78 -5.95 -15.46
N GLY A 42 -1.41 -5.97 -14.30
CA GLY A 42 -1.88 -7.18 -13.65
C GLY A 42 -0.85 -7.89 -12.79
N PHE A 43 0.40 -7.45 -12.79
CA PHE A 43 1.38 -7.97 -11.85
C PHE A 43 1.03 -7.56 -10.43
N ILE A 44 1.10 -8.54 -9.54
CA ILE A 44 0.81 -8.39 -8.13
C ILE A 44 2.12 -8.34 -7.36
N ARG A 45 2.26 -7.34 -6.48
CA ARG A 45 3.34 -7.26 -5.50
C ARG A 45 2.70 -7.22 -4.11
N ALA A 46 2.58 -8.40 -3.51
CA ALA A 46 1.92 -8.56 -2.22
C ALA A 46 2.48 -9.81 -1.51
N TRP A 47 2.40 -9.87 -0.24
CA TRP A 47 2.09 -8.86 0.77
C TRP A 47 3.36 -8.57 1.55
N HIS A 48 3.57 -7.32 1.85
CA HIS A 48 4.72 -6.87 2.63
C HIS A 48 4.21 -6.20 3.90
N GLY A 49 4.70 -6.64 5.05
CA GLY A 49 4.30 -6.09 6.34
C GLY A 49 5.48 -5.50 7.09
N HIS A 50 5.21 -4.45 7.85
CA HIS A 50 6.20 -3.76 8.67
C HIS A 50 5.58 -3.37 10.00
N LYS A 51 6.32 -3.60 11.07
CA LYS A 51 5.88 -3.23 12.42
C LYS A 51 6.13 -1.76 12.74
N LYS A 52 7.18 -1.19 12.16
CA LYS A 52 7.66 0.17 12.49
C LYS A 52 7.55 1.13 11.33
N GLU A 53 7.52 0.64 10.10
CA GLU A 53 7.45 1.46 8.90
C GLU A 53 6.01 1.76 8.52
N ALA A 54 5.70 3.03 8.32
CA ALA A 54 4.51 3.46 7.62
C ALA A 54 4.88 3.88 6.20
N LYS A 55 3.91 3.83 5.30
CA LYS A 55 4.09 4.19 3.89
C LYS A 55 3.02 5.13 3.41
N TYR A 56 3.39 5.98 2.49
CA TYR A 56 2.47 6.81 1.71
C TYR A 56 2.58 6.38 0.25
N VAL A 57 1.45 6.11 -0.38
CA VAL A 57 1.40 5.59 -1.75
C VAL A 57 0.75 6.60 -2.67
N TYR A 58 1.42 6.90 -3.76
CA TYR A 58 0.95 7.81 -4.79
C TYR A 58 1.12 7.19 -6.18
N VAL A 59 0.16 7.38 -7.08
CA VAL A 59 0.24 6.87 -8.45
C VAL A 59 0.33 8.05 -9.43
N PRO A 60 1.55 8.43 -9.83
CA PRO A 60 1.74 9.54 -10.77
C PRO A 60 1.37 9.20 -12.22
N SER A 61 1.31 7.93 -12.58
CA SER A 61 0.96 7.45 -13.92
C SER A 61 0.17 6.16 -13.83
N GLY A 62 -0.93 6.08 -14.54
CA GLY A 62 -1.77 4.90 -14.60
C GLY A 62 -2.68 4.74 -13.39
N SER A 63 -2.93 3.50 -13.00
CA SER A 63 -3.77 3.18 -11.84
C SER A 63 -3.38 1.85 -11.19
N ALA A 64 -3.65 1.73 -9.91
CA ALA A 64 -3.34 0.53 -9.14
C ALA A 64 -4.44 0.23 -8.12
N LEU A 65 -4.69 -1.06 -7.91
CA LEU A 65 -5.47 -1.55 -6.78
C LEU A 65 -4.50 -1.81 -5.63
N VAL A 66 -4.70 -1.13 -4.52
CA VAL A 66 -3.87 -1.27 -3.32
C VAL A 66 -4.70 -1.90 -2.21
N GLY A 67 -4.14 -2.90 -1.56
CA GLY A 67 -4.73 -3.52 -0.40
C GLY A 67 -3.94 -3.22 0.87
N ALA A 68 -4.64 -3.08 1.99
CA ALA A 68 -4.02 -2.90 3.30
C ALA A 68 -4.82 -3.65 4.37
N ILE A 69 -4.12 -4.36 5.24
CA ILE A 69 -4.72 -5.14 6.33
C ILE A 69 -3.79 -5.10 7.55
N PRO A 70 -4.34 -5.00 8.78
CA PRO A 70 -3.53 -5.19 9.97
C PRO A 70 -2.78 -6.52 9.90
N MET A 71 -1.50 -6.51 10.25
CA MET A 71 -0.72 -7.75 10.24
C MET A 71 -1.27 -8.76 11.24
N PRO A 72 -1.26 -10.05 10.87
CA PRO A 72 -1.62 -11.11 11.81
C PRO A 72 -0.70 -11.13 13.02
N GLU A 73 -1.27 -11.45 14.16
CA GLU A 73 -0.52 -11.76 15.37
C GLU A 73 -0.40 -13.27 15.53
N TYR A 74 0.74 -13.73 16.02
CA TYR A 74 0.99 -15.14 16.30
C TYR A 74 1.12 -15.32 17.80
N VAL A 75 0.36 -16.29 18.33
CA VAL A 75 0.42 -16.68 19.72
C VAL A 75 0.83 -18.15 19.81
N TYR A 76 1.86 -18.42 20.61
CA TYR A 76 2.28 -19.79 20.87
C TYR A 76 1.25 -20.49 21.73
N MET A 77 0.82 -21.67 21.30
CA MET A 77 -0.13 -22.51 22.05
C MET A 77 0.52 -23.84 22.39
N ASP A 78 0.74 -24.07 23.68
CA ASP A 78 1.33 -25.31 24.20
C ASP A 78 0.57 -26.56 23.80
N GLU A 79 -0.75 -26.47 23.71
CA GLU A 79 -1.65 -27.59 23.39
C GLU A 79 -1.41 -28.20 22.01
N ILE A 80 -0.96 -27.39 21.06
CA ILE A 80 -0.65 -27.82 19.70
C ILE A 80 0.85 -27.81 19.40
N GLY A 81 1.68 -27.33 20.34
CA GLY A 81 3.12 -27.28 20.20
C GLY A 81 3.62 -26.33 19.12
N GLY A 82 2.93 -25.24 18.88
CA GLY A 82 3.28 -24.29 17.83
C GLY A 82 2.56 -22.96 17.92
N ASP A 83 2.89 -22.07 17.00
CA ASP A 83 2.27 -20.75 16.88
C ASP A 83 0.93 -20.82 16.17
N VAL A 84 -0.05 -20.14 16.72
CA VAL A 84 -1.36 -19.93 16.08
C VAL A 84 -1.47 -18.50 15.62
N GLU A 85 -1.83 -18.34 14.38
CA GLU A 85 -2.12 -17.02 13.82
C GLU A 85 -3.45 -16.51 14.35
N ILE A 86 -3.43 -15.32 14.96
CA ILE A 86 -4.62 -14.60 15.36
C ILE A 86 -4.79 -13.42 14.41
N ILE A 87 -5.86 -13.45 13.62
CA ILE A 87 -6.27 -12.32 12.82
C ILE A 87 -7.38 -11.61 13.59
N PRO A 88 -7.26 -10.31 13.91
CA PRO A 88 -8.29 -9.61 14.66
C PRO A 88 -9.62 -9.61 13.90
N GLY A 89 -10.57 -10.41 14.33
CA GLY A 89 -11.91 -10.50 13.76
C GLY A 89 -11.95 -11.06 12.34
N ASP A 90 -13.06 -10.84 11.63
CA ASP A 90 -13.25 -11.22 10.23
C ASP A 90 -12.64 -10.17 9.27
N LYS A 91 -11.49 -9.63 9.62
CA LYS A 91 -10.89 -8.56 8.83
C LYS A 91 -10.42 -9.06 7.48
N ARG A 92 -10.86 -8.35 6.46
CA ARG A 92 -10.38 -8.48 5.09
C ARG A 92 -9.58 -7.23 4.74
N PRO A 93 -8.68 -7.30 3.76
CA PRO A 93 -7.97 -6.11 3.32
C PRO A 93 -8.93 -5.02 2.87
N GLU A 94 -8.67 -3.80 3.30
CA GLU A 94 -9.30 -2.63 2.68
C GLU A 94 -8.69 -2.45 1.30
N LYS A 95 -9.53 -2.09 0.34
CA LYS A 95 -9.13 -1.88 -1.06
C LYS A 95 -9.21 -0.42 -1.42
N PHE A 96 -8.19 0.05 -2.12
CA PHE A 96 -8.11 1.43 -2.61
C PHE A 96 -7.71 1.40 -4.07
N VAL A 97 -8.44 2.10 -4.91
CA VAL A 97 -8.01 2.33 -6.29
C VAL A 97 -7.37 3.70 -6.36
N LEU A 98 -6.09 3.72 -6.71
CA LEU A 98 -5.34 4.96 -6.91
C LEU A 98 -5.11 5.17 -8.39
N SER A 99 -5.42 6.37 -8.87
CA SER A 99 -5.29 6.73 -10.28
C SER A 99 -4.67 8.11 -10.43
N SER A 100 -3.81 8.25 -11.43
CA SER A 100 -3.23 9.54 -11.79
C SER A 100 -4.29 10.58 -12.20
N LYS A 101 -5.47 10.13 -12.60
CA LYS A 101 -6.59 11.00 -12.99
C LYS A 101 -7.36 11.57 -11.80
N SER A 102 -7.19 10.99 -10.62
CA SER A 102 -7.79 11.46 -9.37
C SER A 102 -6.73 11.40 -8.27
N PRO A 103 -5.83 12.38 -8.23
CA PRO A 103 -4.63 12.32 -7.40
C PRO A 103 -4.98 12.24 -5.92
N LYS A 104 -4.40 11.24 -5.26
CA LYS A 104 -4.55 10.96 -3.83
C LYS A 104 -3.28 10.34 -3.32
N VAL A 105 -2.98 10.57 -2.06
CA VAL A 105 -1.95 9.82 -1.33
C VAL A 105 -2.64 8.92 -0.33
N LEU A 106 -2.33 7.63 -0.36
CA LEU A 106 -2.83 6.68 0.62
C LEU A 106 -1.79 6.50 1.73
N TYR A 107 -2.19 6.80 2.96
CA TYR A 107 -1.40 6.50 4.14
C TYR A 107 -1.69 5.08 4.62
N ILE A 108 -0.65 4.27 4.74
CA ILE A 108 -0.70 2.92 5.31
C ILE A 108 0.11 2.92 6.60
N PRO A 109 -0.54 2.72 7.76
CA PRO A 109 0.15 2.79 9.04
C PRO A 109 1.14 1.66 9.25
N GLU A 110 2.00 1.81 10.27
CA GLU A 110 2.76 0.71 10.84
C GLU A 110 1.83 -0.40 11.34
N ASN A 111 2.34 -1.62 11.44
CA ASN A 111 1.60 -2.86 11.77
C ASN A 111 0.58 -3.30 10.70
N TYR A 112 0.73 -2.81 9.48
CA TYR A 112 -0.09 -3.23 8.35
C TYR A 112 0.74 -4.02 7.35
N ALA A 113 0.09 -4.99 6.71
CA ALA A 113 0.56 -5.57 5.47
C ALA A 113 -0.12 -4.85 4.31
N ASN A 114 0.61 -4.65 3.24
CA ASN A 114 0.11 -4.01 2.04
C ASN A 114 0.58 -4.74 0.79
N GLY A 115 -0.15 -4.51 -0.27
CA GLY A 115 0.19 -5.00 -1.59
C GLY A 115 -0.54 -4.21 -2.66
N PHE A 116 -0.14 -4.41 -3.90
CA PHE A 116 -0.82 -3.76 -5.01
C PHE A 116 -0.75 -4.57 -6.29
N MET A 117 -1.69 -4.28 -7.16
CA MET A 117 -1.75 -4.79 -8.53
C MET A 117 -1.92 -3.60 -9.48
N THR A 118 -1.10 -3.54 -10.52
CA THR A 118 -1.25 -2.49 -11.53
C THR A 118 -2.42 -2.81 -12.45
N LEU A 119 -3.23 -1.79 -12.76
CA LEU A 119 -4.46 -1.94 -13.56
C LEU A 119 -4.28 -1.49 -15.01
N GLU A 120 -3.24 -0.73 -15.30
CA GLU A 120 -2.94 -0.21 -16.62
C GLU A 120 -1.48 -0.46 -16.98
N GLU A 121 -1.19 -0.45 -18.28
CA GLU A 121 0.19 -0.42 -18.73
C GLU A 121 0.85 0.91 -18.32
N ASN A 122 2.16 0.89 -18.13
CA ASN A 122 2.95 2.07 -17.77
C ASN A 122 2.55 2.71 -16.44
N THR A 123 1.92 1.95 -15.56
CA THR A 123 1.60 2.41 -14.21
C THR A 123 2.88 2.56 -13.38
N ILE A 124 3.02 3.69 -12.73
CA ILE A 124 4.09 3.94 -11.75
C ILE A 124 3.43 4.09 -10.39
N VAL A 125 3.93 3.34 -9.42
CA VAL A 125 3.51 3.43 -8.03
C VAL A 125 4.67 4.00 -7.22
N GLN A 126 4.45 5.14 -6.60
CA GLN A 126 5.48 5.81 -5.80
C GLN A 126 5.18 5.66 -4.32
N PHE A 127 6.21 5.26 -3.58
CA PHE A 127 6.14 5.08 -2.14
C PHE A 127 7.03 6.10 -1.45
N PHE A 128 6.49 6.69 -0.38
CA PHE A 128 7.25 7.47 0.58
C PHE A 128 7.26 6.71 1.89
N SER A 129 8.43 6.47 2.45
CA SER A 129 8.60 5.63 3.62
C SER A 129 9.06 6.44 4.83
N THR A 130 8.54 6.08 5.99
CA THR A 130 8.97 6.65 7.28
C THR A 130 10.22 5.98 7.84
N SER A 131 10.76 4.97 7.15
CA SER A 131 11.98 4.26 7.52
C SER A 131 13.08 4.49 6.51
N THR A 132 14.33 4.44 6.97
CA THR A 132 15.48 4.30 6.09
C THR A 132 15.48 2.90 5.46
N LEU A 133 16.25 2.69 4.40
CA LEU A 133 16.38 1.36 3.80
C LEU A 133 16.88 0.32 4.81
N GLU A 134 17.87 0.68 5.62
CA GLU A 134 18.42 -0.21 6.64
C GLU A 134 17.37 -0.60 7.68
N GLU A 135 16.61 0.37 8.18
CA GLU A 135 15.51 0.12 9.11
C GLU A 135 14.44 -0.80 8.49
N SER A 136 14.09 -0.56 7.23
CA SER A 136 13.10 -1.34 6.50
C SER A 136 13.53 -2.80 6.30
N LEU A 137 14.79 -3.03 5.97
CA LEU A 137 15.32 -4.39 5.80
C LEU A 137 15.26 -5.22 7.07
N GLY A 138 15.38 -4.59 8.23
CA GLY A 138 15.24 -5.24 9.54
C GLY A 138 13.79 -5.43 10.01
N ASP A 139 12.83 -4.95 9.24
CA ASP A 139 11.40 -4.90 9.59
C ASP A 139 10.53 -5.44 8.44
N ASP A 140 11.07 -6.34 7.62
CA ASP A 140 10.38 -6.85 6.43
C ASP A 140 9.75 -8.21 6.73
N MET A 141 8.42 -8.26 6.72
CA MET A 141 7.63 -9.50 6.84
C MET A 141 6.87 -9.74 5.55
N ARG A 142 6.93 -10.96 5.04
CA ARG A 142 6.29 -11.30 3.77
C ARG A 142 5.25 -12.39 3.94
N PHE A 143 4.14 -12.23 3.22
CA PHE A 143 3.06 -13.19 3.16
C PHE A 143 2.76 -13.51 1.69
N ASP A 144 2.24 -14.70 1.43
CA ASP A 144 1.87 -15.10 0.06
C ASP A 144 0.82 -14.16 -0.52
N PHE A 145 0.90 -13.92 -1.83
CA PHE A 145 -0.02 -13.01 -2.51
C PHE A 145 -1.49 -13.45 -2.40
N ASP A 146 -1.75 -14.74 -2.27
CA ASP A 146 -3.08 -15.33 -2.19
C ASP A 146 -3.61 -15.52 -0.74
N LYS A 147 -2.81 -15.17 0.26
CA LYS A 147 -3.24 -15.22 1.66
C LYS A 147 -4.51 -14.39 1.87
N TRP A 148 -4.55 -13.21 1.31
CA TRP A 148 -5.72 -12.35 1.24
C TRP A 148 -5.96 -12.02 -0.22
N ASN A 149 -6.79 -12.83 -0.88
CA ASN A 149 -6.96 -12.72 -2.33
C ASN A 149 -8.02 -11.70 -2.69
N ILE A 150 -7.56 -10.48 -2.95
CA ILE A 150 -8.40 -9.36 -3.43
C ILE A 150 -8.12 -9.03 -4.90
N TRP A 151 -7.29 -9.84 -5.56
CA TRP A 151 -6.71 -9.50 -6.86
C TRP A 151 -7.56 -9.92 -8.04
N LYS A 152 -8.60 -10.71 -7.80
CA LYS A 152 -9.58 -11.06 -8.84
C LYS A 152 -10.64 -9.99 -8.89
N GLU A 153 -10.64 -9.23 -9.96
CA GLU A 153 -11.65 -8.21 -10.21
C GLU A 153 -12.75 -8.75 -11.12
N ASP A 154 -13.98 -8.36 -10.84
CA ASP A 154 -15.13 -8.64 -11.68
C ASP A 154 -15.42 -7.40 -12.51
N PHE A 155 -15.04 -7.44 -13.77
CA PHE A 155 -15.18 -6.32 -14.71
C PHE A 155 -16.50 -6.36 -15.47
N ARG A 156 -17.58 -6.58 -14.80
CA ARG A 156 -18.90 -6.54 -15.43
C ARG A 156 -19.36 -5.14 -15.76
#